data_ae68c6337fd63aa45c53887db8bf45f5
#
_entry.id   ae68c6337fd63aa45c53887db8bf45f5
#
_cell.length_a   1.000
_cell.length_b   1.000
_cell.length_c   1.000
_cell.angle_alpha   90.00
_cell.angle_beta   90.00
_cell.angle_gamma   90.00
#
_symmetry.space_group_name_H-M   'P 1'
#
loop_
_entity.id
_entity.type
_entity.pdbx_description
1 polymer ?
#
loop_
_entity_poly.entity_id
_entity_poly.type
_entity_poly.pdbx_seq_one_letter_code
_entity_poly.pdbx_strand_id
1 'polypeptide(L)'
;MINKDFDVLKNWMFGSLSTLLDDIVPNPSLNILKMSIGEPQLGPPKFIRPQFDNFFDYWGKYPPSDPIPVLKEAIKVYLKKRFLDSEKIINFDKNLVPVPGTREALHLVGLISKNVQKKNSLAALTNPFYHAWKAGAIQSGSKILWLDAKDTNNYNPNINNLSKETLERISIMYLCFPTNPHGALTDMDYLIKAINLAKEYDFILAIDECYIDIYRTSGSKPIGCLDALIKINKNLDNIVIFNSLSKRSNVPGLRAGFILGDENVISLYKLLVSNGASPVPIPIQNIAASLYKDEKHNYETCLYYDQNFKIAKELLKES
;
A
#
# COMPACT_ATOMS: atom_id res chain seq x y z
N MET A 1 -7.50 33.60 -2.10
CA MET A 1 -6.83 32.91 -3.20
C MET A 1 -6.74 31.43 -2.86
N ILE A 2 -7.20 30.53 -3.72
CA ILE A 2 -7.18 29.07 -3.52
C ILE A 2 -5.99 28.53 -4.33
N ASN A 3 -5.30 27.51 -3.81
CA ASN A 3 -4.22 26.85 -4.54
C ASN A 3 -4.80 26.12 -5.76
N LYS A 4 -4.46 26.59 -6.95
CA LYS A 4 -4.95 26.03 -8.24
C LYS A 4 -4.30 24.70 -8.62
N ASP A 5 -3.21 24.29 -7.97
CA ASP A 5 -2.57 23.00 -8.23
C ASP A 5 -3.51 21.84 -7.92
N PHE A 6 -4.50 22.05 -7.04
CA PHE A 6 -5.55 21.08 -6.73
C PHE A 6 -6.58 20.89 -7.85
N ASP A 7 -6.67 21.78 -8.84
CA ASP A 7 -7.62 21.63 -9.95
C ASP A 7 -7.40 20.32 -10.73
N VAL A 8 -6.16 19.84 -10.78
CA VAL A 8 -5.80 18.55 -11.41
C VAL A 8 -6.44 17.34 -10.69
N LEU A 9 -6.85 17.49 -9.43
CA LEU A 9 -7.52 16.45 -8.66
C LEU A 9 -9.03 16.41 -8.87
N LYS A 10 -9.63 17.43 -9.50
CA LYS A 10 -11.08 17.51 -9.75
C LYS A 10 -11.60 16.38 -10.65
N ASN A 11 -10.77 15.91 -11.59
CA ASN A 11 -11.08 14.78 -12.44
C ASN A 11 -10.87 13.46 -11.69
N TRP A 12 -11.69 13.23 -10.66
CA TRP A 12 -11.65 12.01 -9.91
C TRP A 12 -12.45 10.90 -10.61
N MET A 13 -11.79 9.79 -10.92
CA MET A 13 -12.30 8.70 -11.75
C MET A 13 -13.69 8.18 -11.31
N PHE A 14 -13.92 8.02 -10.01
CA PHE A 14 -15.22 7.52 -9.51
C PHE A 14 -16.33 8.56 -9.60
N GLY A 15 -16.02 9.86 -9.52
CA GLY A 15 -16.98 10.92 -9.77
C GLY A 15 -17.41 10.95 -11.24
N SER A 16 -16.46 10.80 -12.16
CA SER A 16 -16.75 10.72 -13.59
C SER A 16 -17.61 9.48 -13.95
N LEU A 17 -17.32 8.34 -13.32
CA LEU A 17 -18.14 7.14 -13.50
C LEU A 17 -19.57 7.33 -13.00
N SER A 18 -19.77 7.96 -11.83
CA SER A 18 -21.09 8.27 -11.29
C SER A 18 -21.90 9.10 -12.31
N THR A 19 -21.29 10.18 -12.81
CA THR A 19 -21.93 11.06 -13.81
C THR A 19 -22.30 10.32 -15.10
N LEU A 20 -21.46 9.38 -15.56
CA LEU A 20 -21.75 8.56 -16.72
C LEU A 20 -22.93 7.59 -16.52
N LEU A 21 -23.25 7.28 -15.28
CA LEU A 21 -24.30 6.35 -14.90
C LEU A 21 -25.60 7.04 -14.46
N ASP A 22 -25.60 8.37 -14.32
CA ASP A 22 -26.76 9.12 -13.78
C ASP A 22 -28.06 8.90 -14.59
N ASP A 23 -27.96 8.74 -15.90
CA ASP A 23 -29.11 8.49 -16.79
C ASP A 23 -29.44 6.99 -16.98
N ILE A 24 -28.68 6.09 -16.36
CA ILE A 24 -28.86 4.65 -16.51
C ILE A 24 -29.88 4.14 -15.48
N VAL A 25 -31.02 3.67 -15.93
CA VAL A 25 -32.00 3.00 -15.07
C VAL A 25 -31.71 1.50 -15.08
N PRO A 26 -31.25 0.91 -13.96
CA PRO A 26 -30.99 -0.52 -13.90
C PRO A 26 -32.27 -1.34 -14.09
N ASN A 27 -32.17 -2.53 -14.68
CA ASN A 27 -33.28 -3.47 -14.77
C ASN A 27 -33.70 -3.87 -13.33
N PRO A 28 -34.96 -3.58 -12.90
CA PRO A 28 -35.40 -3.83 -11.54
C PRO A 28 -35.53 -5.33 -11.18
N SER A 29 -35.49 -6.21 -12.18
CA SER A 29 -35.50 -7.66 -11.95
C SER A 29 -34.12 -8.27 -11.70
N LEU A 30 -33.06 -7.48 -11.85
CA LEU A 30 -31.67 -7.93 -11.66
C LEU A 30 -31.02 -7.25 -10.45
N ASN A 31 -30.24 -8.02 -9.71
CA ASN A 31 -29.40 -7.46 -8.64
C ASN A 31 -28.23 -6.68 -9.22
N ILE A 32 -27.95 -5.50 -8.66
CA ILE A 32 -26.79 -4.69 -9.06
C ILE A 32 -25.52 -5.37 -8.57
N LEU A 33 -24.62 -5.70 -9.50
CA LEU A 33 -23.27 -6.18 -9.21
C LEU A 33 -22.27 -5.02 -9.29
N LYS A 34 -21.78 -4.57 -8.13
CA LYS A 34 -20.77 -3.51 -8.06
C LYS A 34 -19.38 -4.08 -8.35
N MET A 35 -18.88 -3.87 -9.56
CA MET A 35 -17.55 -4.31 -10.00
C MET A 35 -16.54 -3.17 -10.16
N SER A 36 -16.91 -1.93 -9.79
CA SER A 36 -16.07 -0.74 -9.93
C SER A 36 -15.11 -0.49 -8.77
N ILE A 37 -15.31 -1.13 -7.62
CA ILE A 37 -14.53 -0.94 -6.40
C ILE A 37 -14.02 -2.29 -5.90
N GLY A 38 -12.69 -2.39 -5.69
CA GLY A 38 -12.05 -3.58 -5.14
C GLY A 38 -12.23 -3.71 -3.63
N GLU A 39 -13.47 -3.83 -3.16
CA GLU A 39 -13.76 -4.12 -1.76
C GLU A 39 -13.72 -5.63 -1.47
N PRO A 40 -13.16 -6.05 -0.31
CA PRO A 40 -13.24 -7.44 0.11
C PRO A 40 -14.68 -7.92 0.21
N GLN A 41 -14.96 -9.13 -0.29
CA GLN A 41 -16.30 -9.70 -0.27
C GLN A 41 -16.58 -10.55 0.98
N LEU A 42 -15.53 -11.06 1.64
CA LEU A 42 -15.64 -11.61 2.99
C LEU A 42 -15.81 -10.48 4.01
N GLY A 43 -16.66 -10.70 5.00
CA GLY A 43 -16.78 -9.80 6.14
C GLY A 43 -15.55 -9.85 7.06
N PRO A 44 -15.48 -8.94 8.04
CA PRO A 44 -14.45 -8.96 9.06
C PRO A 44 -14.37 -10.29 9.82
N PRO A 45 -13.17 -10.75 10.23
CA PRO A 45 -13.04 -11.95 11.06
C PRO A 45 -13.82 -11.83 12.36
N LYS A 46 -14.66 -12.84 12.67
CA LYS A 46 -15.60 -12.76 13.82
C LYS A 46 -14.90 -12.59 15.16
N PHE A 47 -13.67 -13.08 15.31
CA PHE A 47 -12.92 -13.04 16.55
C PHE A 47 -12.51 -11.63 16.99
N ILE A 48 -12.56 -10.63 16.10
CA ILE A 48 -12.28 -9.23 16.50
C ILE A 48 -13.48 -8.53 17.12
N ARG A 49 -14.71 -9.06 16.96
CA ARG A 49 -15.93 -8.39 17.44
C ARG A 49 -15.90 -8.09 18.95
N PRO A 50 -15.59 -9.05 19.85
CA PRO A 50 -15.54 -8.75 21.28
C PRO A 50 -14.40 -7.83 21.67
N GLN A 51 -13.40 -7.64 20.83
CA GLN A 51 -12.26 -6.77 21.13
C GLN A 51 -12.62 -5.27 21.13
N PHE A 52 -13.70 -4.88 20.44
CA PHE A 52 -14.20 -3.51 20.48
C PHE A 52 -14.66 -3.14 21.90
N ASP A 53 -15.31 -4.08 22.60
CA ASP A 53 -15.73 -3.90 24.00
C ASP A 53 -14.53 -4.00 24.96
N ASN A 54 -13.62 -4.96 24.74
CA ASN A 54 -12.44 -5.17 25.57
C ASN A 54 -11.48 -3.96 25.60
N PHE A 55 -11.45 -3.16 24.55
CA PHE A 55 -10.57 -2.00 24.45
C PHE A 55 -11.33 -0.68 24.49
N PHE A 56 -12.59 -0.70 24.97
CA PHE A 56 -13.48 0.48 24.96
C PHE A 56 -12.89 1.66 25.73
N ASP A 57 -12.32 1.45 26.91
CA ASP A 57 -11.78 2.52 27.76
C ASP A 57 -10.61 3.29 27.13
N TYR A 58 -9.93 2.70 26.18
CA TYR A 58 -8.84 3.37 25.47
C TYR A 58 -9.31 4.44 24.47
N TRP A 59 -10.61 4.52 24.15
CA TRP A 59 -11.16 5.62 23.34
C TRP A 59 -11.04 6.97 24.05
N GLY A 60 -10.92 6.98 25.37
CA GLY A 60 -10.68 8.19 26.16
C GLY A 60 -9.22 8.66 26.19
N LYS A 61 -8.32 8.07 25.39
CA LYS A 61 -6.88 8.39 25.39
C LYS A 61 -6.42 8.85 24.01
N TYR A 62 -5.56 9.87 23.98
CA TYR A 62 -4.87 10.26 22.75
C TYR A 62 -3.89 9.17 22.33
N PRO A 63 -3.91 8.74 21.05
CA PRO A 63 -2.97 7.75 20.56
C PRO A 63 -1.58 8.35 20.31
N PRO A 64 -0.51 7.58 20.55
CA PRO A 64 0.84 7.97 20.17
C PRO A 64 1.06 7.88 18.66
N SER A 65 2.06 8.58 18.15
CA SER A 65 2.54 8.40 16.76
C SER A 65 3.32 7.10 16.57
N ASP A 66 3.97 6.62 17.63
CA ASP A 66 4.63 5.30 17.65
C ASP A 66 3.63 4.15 17.84
N PRO A 67 3.94 2.93 17.34
CA PRO A 67 3.10 1.79 17.62
C PRO A 67 3.11 1.46 19.12
N ILE A 68 1.93 1.15 19.68
CA ILE A 68 1.88 0.62 21.05
C ILE A 68 2.65 -0.73 21.12
N PRO A 69 3.20 -1.11 22.29
CA PRO A 69 4.05 -2.28 22.40
C PRO A 69 3.44 -3.57 21.84
N VAL A 70 2.14 -3.81 22.07
CA VAL A 70 1.46 -5.01 21.58
C VAL A 70 1.36 -5.05 20.05
N LEU A 71 1.16 -3.90 19.40
CA LEU A 71 1.13 -3.80 17.94
C LEU A 71 2.55 -3.96 17.34
N LYS A 72 3.54 -3.31 17.93
CA LYS A 72 4.94 -3.43 17.50
C LYS A 72 5.40 -4.89 17.52
N GLU A 73 5.12 -5.61 18.61
CA GLU A 73 5.48 -7.03 18.70
C GLU A 73 4.68 -7.91 17.72
N ALA A 74 3.39 -7.61 17.50
CA ALA A 74 2.59 -8.33 16.54
C ALA A 74 3.12 -8.18 15.11
N ILE A 75 3.48 -6.96 14.69
CA ILE A 75 4.07 -6.68 13.38
C ILE A 75 5.44 -7.37 13.25
N LYS A 76 6.27 -7.33 14.29
CA LYS A 76 7.56 -8.02 14.31
C LYS A 76 7.40 -9.53 14.09
N VAL A 77 6.48 -10.16 14.79
CA VAL A 77 6.17 -11.60 14.63
C VAL A 77 5.66 -11.90 13.22
N TYR A 78 4.75 -11.07 12.70
CA TYR A 78 4.24 -11.19 11.34
C TYR A 78 5.37 -11.10 10.29
N LEU A 79 6.22 -10.08 10.39
CA LEU A 79 7.32 -9.87 9.44
C LEU A 79 8.33 -11.01 9.47
N LYS A 80 8.70 -11.51 10.66
CA LYS A 80 9.59 -12.67 10.80
C LYS A 80 9.04 -13.95 10.16
N LYS A 81 7.72 -14.17 10.27
CA LYS A 81 7.06 -15.32 9.63
C LYS A 81 6.93 -15.17 8.13
N ARG A 82 6.70 -13.93 7.67
CA ARG A 82 6.46 -13.63 6.26
C ARG A 82 7.75 -13.50 5.46
N PHE A 83 8.78 -12.92 6.04
CA PHE A 83 10.08 -12.61 5.46
C PHE A 83 11.19 -13.10 6.39
N LEU A 84 11.80 -14.24 6.06
CA LEU A 84 12.90 -14.80 6.85
C LEU A 84 14.05 -13.79 6.94
N ASP A 85 14.67 -13.71 8.13
CA ASP A 85 15.81 -12.81 8.41
C ASP A 85 15.48 -11.29 8.35
N SER A 86 14.22 -10.90 8.30
CA SER A 86 13.82 -9.48 8.25
C SER A 86 14.34 -8.66 9.43
N GLU A 87 14.51 -9.27 10.60
CA GLU A 87 15.06 -8.60 11.79
C GLU A 87 16.52 -8.17 11.66
N LYS A 88 17.25 -8.72 10.69
CA LYS A 88 18.65 -8.32 10.45
C LYS A 88 18.77 -6.92 9.83
N ILE A 89 17.72 -6.45 9.15
CA ILE A 89 17.72 -5.18 8.41
C ILE A 89 16.74 -4.16 8.98
N ILE A 90 15.88 -4.54 9.94
CA ILE A 90 14.84 -3.68 10.51
C ILE A 90 15.17 -3.29 11.95
N ASN A 91 15.27 -1.99 12.21
CA ASN A 91 15.17 -1.45 13.54
C ASN A 91 13.72 -1.00 13.80
N PHE A 92 12.95 -1.81 14.55
CA PHE A 92 11.52 -1.57 14.76
C PHE A 92 11.18 -0.28 15.51
N ASP A 93 12.12 0.34 16.19
CA ASP A 93 11.93 1.63 16.86
C ASP A 93 12.08 2.80 15.89
N LYS A 94 12.89 2.64 14.85
CA LYS A 94 13.22 3.68 13.90
C LYS A 94 12.52 3.55 12.55
N ASN A 95 12.31 2.32 12.08
CA ASN A 95 11.83 2.05 10.74
C ASN A 95 10.31 1.80 10.64
N LEU A 96 9.57 1.79 11.76
CA LEU A 96 8.15 1.40 11.80
C LEU A 96 7.26 2.54 12.33
N VAL A 97 6.09 2.72 11.68
CA VAL A 97 5.00 3.57 12.19
C VAL A 97 3.63 2.99 11.79
N PRO A 98 2.62 2.96 12.70
CA PRO A 98 1.27 2.58 12.37
C PRO A 98 0.58 3.70 11.57
N VAL A 99 -0.30 3.31 10.64
CA VAL A 99 -1.01 4.27 9.79
C VAL A 99 -2.52 3.97 9.73
N PRO A 100 -3.38 4.99 9.59
CA PRO A 100 -4.84 4.82 9.47
C PRO A 100 -5.23 4.28 8.08
N GLY A 101 -4.66 3.13 7.70
CA GLY A 101 -4.66 2.58 6.35
C GLY A 101 -3.64 3.28 5.45
N THR A 102 -3.26 2.58 4.37
CA THR A 102 -2.15 3.04 3.51
C THR A 102 -2.48 4.24 2.64
N ARG A 103 -3.77 4.58 2.42
CA ARG A 103 -4.15 5.71 1.55
C ARG A 103 -3.53 7.03 1.98
N GLU A 104 -3.69 7.40 3.25
CA GLU A 104 -3.13 8.63 3.81
C GLU A 104 -1.60 8.58 3.82
N ALA A 105 -1.04 7.45 4.23
CA ALA A 105 0.41 7.27 4.28
C ALA A 105 1.07 7.40 2.90
N LEU A 106 0.49 6.81 1.86
CA LEU A 106 0.96 6.95 0.47
C LEU A 106 0.95 8.42 0.02
N HIS A 107 -0.08 9.17 0.39
CA HIS A 107 -0.18 10.60 0.12
C HIS A 107 0.88 11.41 0.87
N LEU A 108 1.02 11.20 2.17
CA LEU A 108 1.96 11.95 3.02
C LEU A 108 3.42 11.65 2.70
N VAL A 109 3.77 10.40 2.35
CA VAL A 109 5.12 10.06 1.89
C VAL A 109 5.43 10.77 0.56
N GLY A 110 4.43 10.93 -0.33
CA GLY A 110 4.56 11.78 -1.51
C GLY A 110 4.89 13.23 -1.16
N LEU A 111 4.23 13.78 -0.16
CA LEU A 111 4.53 15.14 0.32
C LEU A 111 5.94 15.25 0.92
N ILE A 112 6.35 14.27 1.72
CA ILE A 112 7.71 14.20 2.32
C ILE A 112 8.80 14.11 1.24
N SER A 113 8.52 13.51 0.09
CA SER A 113 9.49 13.27 -0.98
C SER A 113 10.00 14.54 -1.67
N LYS A 114 9.48 15.71 -1.33
CA LYS A 114 9.94 16.97 -1.91
C LYS A 114 11.42 17.17 -1.65
N ASN A 115 12.22 17.04 -2.72
CA ASN A 115 13.65 17.31 -2.66
C ASN A 115 13.95 18.66 -3.34
N VAL A 116 14.26 19.68 -2.54
CA VAL A 116 14.54 21.04 -3.03
C VAL A 116 15.81 21.13 -3.88
N GLN A 117 16.70 20.14 -3.80
CA GLN A 117 17.92 20.08 -4.59
C GLN A 117 17.67 19.54 -6.00
N LYS A 118 16.57 18.79 -6.22
CA LYS A 118 16.21 18.25 -7.53
C LYS A 118 15.37 19.25 -8.32
N LYS A 119 16.03 20.02 -9.20
CA LYS A 119 15.32 20.95 -10.09
C LYS A 119 14.36 20.19 -11.00
N ASN A 120 13.11 20.70 -11.16
CA ASN A 120 12.07 20.07 -11.96
C ASN A 120 11.84 18.59 -11.55
N SER A 121 11.71 18.34 -10.24
CA SER A 121 11.54 17.01 -9.68
C SER A 121 10.38 16.23 -10.32
N LEU A 122 10.54 14.93 -10.42
CA LEU A 122 9.57 14.00 -10.98
C LEU A 122 9.06 13.04 -9.90
N ALA A 123 7.77 12.79 -9.92
CA ALA A 123 7.17 11.65 -9.23
C ALA A 123 6.81 10.58 -10.27
N ALA A 124 7.46 9.44 -10.21
CA ALA A 124 7.22 8.33 -11.13
C ALA A 124 6.07 7.47 -10.61
N LEU A 125 4.97 7.40 -11.36
CA LEU A 125 3.76 6.68 -11.02
C LEU A 125 3.46 5.62 -12.07
N THR A 126 3.07 4.42 -11.65
CA THR A 126 2.56 3.40 -12.58
C THR A 126 1.24 3.86 -13.21
N ASN A 127 1.01 3.45 -14.45
CA ASN A 127 -0.25 3.68 -15.15
C ASN A 127 -0.82 2.34 -15.63
N PRO A 128 -1.97 1.88 -15.12
CA PRO A 128 -2.90 2.53 -14.16
C PRO A 128 -2.27 2.81 -12.78
N PHE A 129 -2.81 3.80 -12.07
CA PHE A 129 -2.28 4.32 -10.81
C PHE A 129 -3.31 4.33 -9.68
N TYR A 130 -2.83 4.37 -8.45
CA TYR A 130 -3.68 4.65 -7.30
C TYR A 130 -3.74 6.16 -7.01
N HIS A 131 -4.93 6.71 -6.87
CA HIS A 131 -5.17 8.17 -6.80
C HIS A 131 -4.42 8.88 -5.66
N ALA A 132 -4.14 8.19 -4.53
CA ALA A 132 -3.39 8.78 -3.43
C ALA A 132 -1.95 9.15 -3.81
N TRP A 133 -1.30 8.39 -4.69
CA TRP A 133 0.05 8.69 -5.17
C TRP A 133 0.09 10.01 -5.94
N LYS A 134 -0.88 10.19 -6.86
CA LYS A 134 -1.00 11.42 -7.66
C LYS A 134 -1.18 12.64 -6.77
N ALA A 135 -2.03 12.55 -5.75
CA ALA A 135 -2.29 13.67 -4.85
C ALA A 135 -1.03 14.08 -4.06
N GLY A 136 -0.28 13.12 -3.51
CA GLY A 136 0.98 13.39 -2.82
C GLY A 136 2.04 13.99 -3.73
N ALA A 137 2.19 13.46 -4.96
CA ALA A 137 3.11 13.97 -5.96
C ALA A 137 2.84 15.43 -6.33
N ILE A 138 1.58 15.79 -6.57
CA ILE A 138 1.20 17.17 -6.91
C ILE A 138 1.51 18.13 -5.75
N GLN A 139 1.18 17.73 -4.51
CA GLN A 139 1.42 18.57 -3.33
C GLN A 139 2.91 18.76 -3.02
N SER A 140 3.76 17.79 -3.40
CA SER A 140 5.22 17.97 -3.31
C SER A 140 5.77 18.96 -4.34
N GLY A 141 4.96 19.36 -5.33
CA GLY A 141 5.38 20.19 -6.46
C GLY A 141 6.11 19.42 -7.56
N SER A 142 6.12 18.08 -7.51
CA SER A 142 6.75 17.24 -8.53
C SER A 142 5.86 17.11 -9.76
N LYS A 143 6.47 17.07 -10.96
CA LYS A 143 5.76 16.70 -12.19
C LYS A 143 5.60 15.17 -12.24
N ILE A 144 4.48 14.70 -12.79
CA ILE A 144 4.23 13.28 -12.90
C ILE A 144 4.95 12.70 -14.11
N LEU A 145 5.72 11.63 -13.87
CA LEU A 145 6.26 10.75 -14.89
C LEU A 145 5.43 9.45 -14.88
N TRP A 146 4.72 9.19 -15.98
CA TRP A 146 3.93 7.97 -16.10
C TRP A 146 4.80 6.79 -16.52
N LEU A 147 4.69 5.68 -15.79
CA LEU A 147 5.33 4.41 -16.08
C LEU A 147 4.24 3.42 -16.48
N ASP A 148 4.05 3.21 -17.78
CA ASP A 148 3.01 2.33 -18.28
C ASP A 148 3.26 0.88 -17.90
N ALA A 149 2.24 0.25 -17.30
CA ALA A 149 2.18 -1.17 -17.02
C ALA A 149 1.50 -1.89 -18.19
N LYS A 150 2.31 -2.56 -19.04
CA LYS A 150 1.84 -3.25 -20.26
C LYS A 150 1.93 -4.76 -20.11
N ASP A 151 1.12 -5.49 -20.84
CA ASP A 151 1.14 -6.96 -20.92
C ASP A 151 2.51 -7.51 -21.36
N THR A 152 3.17 -6.82 -22.29
CA THR A 152 4.52 -7.15 -22.78
C THR A 152 5.58 -7.21 -21.67
N ASN A 153 5.33 -6.57 -20.52
CA ASN A 153 6.20 -6.56 -19.34
C ASN A 153 5.52 -7.22 -18.13
N ASN A 154 4.57 -8.13 -18.35
CA ASN A 154 3.78 -8.75 -17.29
C ASN A 154 3.21 -7.70 -16.32
N TYR A 155 2.74 -6.57 -16.87
CA TYR A 155 2.23 -5.41 -16.15
C TYR A 155 3.16 -4.82 -15.08
N ASN A 156 4.46 -5.16 -15.11
CA ASN A 156 5.48 -4.45 -14.34
C ASN A 156 5.91 -3.22 -15.13
N PRO A 157 5.93 -2.01 -14.54
CA PRO A 157 6.36 -0.80 -15.23
C PRO A 157 7.79 -0.92 -15.76
N ASN A 158 8.04 -0.42 -16.97
CA ASN A 158 9.37 -0.52 -17.56
C ASN A 158 10.33 0.54 -16.97
N ILE A 159 11.04 0.16 -15.91
CA ILE A 159 12.07 1.00 -15.28
C ILE A 159 13.44 0.88 -15.97
N ASN A 160 13.60 -0.07 -16.93
CA ASN A 160 14.87 -0.32 -17.61
C ASN A 160 15.25 0.78 -18.59
N ASN A 161 14.27 1.45 -19.16
CA ASN A 161 14.45 2.43 -20.23
C ASN A 161 14.49 3.88 -19.73
N LEU A 162 14.53 4.09 -18.40
CA LEU A 162 14.68 5.42 -17.84
C LEU A 162 16.10 5.93 -18.08
N SER A 163 16.22 7.10 -18.72
CA SER A 163 17.51 7.75 -18.93
C SER A 163 18.11 8.22 -17.58
N LYS A 164 19.44 8.32 -17.53
CA LYS A 164 20.14 8.87 -16.37
C LYS A 164 19.59 10.25 -15.98
N GLU A 165 19.39 11.13 -16.94
CA GLU A 165 18.81 12.47 -16.72
C GLU A 165 17.42 12.39 -16.06
N THR A 166 16.58 11.44 -16.48
CA THR A 166 15.26 11.22 -15.88
C THR A 166 15.39 10.71 -14.45
N LEU A 167 16.27 9.73 -14.21
CA LEU A 167 16.49 9.13 -12.89
C LEU A 167 17.00 10.16 -11.86
N GLU A 168 17.92 11.04 -12.26
CA GLU A 168 18.47 12.12 -11.42
C GLU A 168 17.37 13.12 -10.96
N ARG A 169 16.26 13.20 -11.69
CA ARG A 169 15.15 14.11 -11.38
C ARG A 169 14.05 13.45 -10.53
N ILE A 170 14.00 12.11 -10.45
CA ILE A 170 12.97 11.41 -9.66
C ILE A 170 13.21 11.71 -8.18
N SER A 171 12.16 12.16 -7.49
CA SER A 171 12.14 12.32 -6.03
C SER A 171 11.43 11.16 -5.34
N ILE A 172 10.43 10.58 -6.01
CA ILE A 172 9.70 9.40 -5.54
C ILE A 172 9.26 8.53 -6.72
N MET A 173 9.33 7.22 -6.55
CA MET A 173 8.76 6.24 -7.47
C MET A 173 7.77 5.35 -6.72
N TYR A 174 6.53 5.25 -7.21
CA TYR A 174 5.50 4.37 -6.66
C TYR A 174 5.37 3.10 -7.48
N LEU A 175 5.49 1.97 -6.80
CA LEU A 175 5.22 0.64 -7.35
C LEU A 175 4.21 -0.08 -6.46
N CYS A 176 3.42 -0.99 -7.02
CA CYS A 176 2.43 -1.78 -6.28
C CYS A 176 2.58 -3.25 -6.67
N PHE A 177 2.77 -4.12 -5.69
CA PHE A 177 2.87 -5.55 -5.91
C PHE A 177 2.15 -6.36 -4.82
N PRO A 178 1.28 -7.32 -5.21
CA PRO A 178 0.71 -7.53 -6.54
C PRO A 178 0.10 -6.27 -7.16
N THR A 179 0.15 -6.13 -8.49
CA THR A 179 -0.25 -4.89 -9.18
C THR A 179 -1.77 -4.63 -9.09
N ASN A 180 -2.15 -3.37 -8.97
CA ASN A 180 -3.54 -2.94 -9.07
C ASN A 180 -3.73 -2.15 -10.39
N PRO A 181 -4.65 -2.56 -11.32
CA PRO A 181 -5.71 -3.57 -11.14
C PRO A 181 -5.38 -4.98 -11.63
N HIS A 182 -4.22 -5.22 -12.24
CA HIS A 182 -3.95 -6.43 -13.02
C HIS A 182 -3.74 -7.69 -12.18
N GLY A 183 -3.35 -7.55 -10.89
CA GLY A 183 -3.01 -8.69 -10.02
C GLY A 183 -1.71 -9.39 -10.42
N ALA A 184 -0.89 -8.77 -11.26
CA ALA A 184 0.38 -9.33 -11.70
C ALA A 184 1.40 -9.35 -10.56
N LEU A 185 2.23 -10.39 -10.57
CA LEU A 185 3.35 -10.54 -9.64
C LEU A 185 4.61 -9.94 -10.25
N THR A 186 5.52 -9.53 -9.37
CA THR A 186 6.87 -9.13 -9.75
C THR A 186 7.86 -10.26 -9.48
N ASP A 187 9.05 -10.15 -10.03
CA ASP A 187 10.16 -11.05 -9.77
C ASP A 187 11.26 -10.38 -8.92
N MET A 188 12.19 -11.20 -8.47
CA MET A 188 13.29 -10.79 -7.59
C MET A 188 14.22 -9.78 -8.28
N ASP A 189 14.54 -10.00 -9.56
CA ASP A 189 15.50 -9.16 -10.27
C ASP A 189 14.94 -7.76 -10.54
N TYR A 190 13.63 -7.68 -10.82
CA TYR A 190 12.94 -6.40 -10.94
C TYR A 190 12.97 -5.60 -9.63
N LEU A 191 12.67 -6.22 -8.49
CA LEU A 191 12.72 -5.56 -7.19
C LEU A 191 14.14 -5.12 -6.83
N ILE A 192 15.13 -5.98 -7.02
CA ILE A 192 16.55 -5.64 -6.79
C ILE A 192 16.95 -4.44 -7.64
N LYS A 193 16.54 -4.42 -8.91
CA LYS A 193 16.83 -3.28 -9.79
C LYS A 193 16.18 -2.00 -9.32
N ALA A 194 14.90 -2.03 -8.97
CA ALA A 194 14.19 -0.85 -8.45
C ALA A 194 14.86 -0.30 -7.17
N ILE A 195 15.25 -1.19 -6.25
CA ILE A 195 15.99 -0.83 -5.03
C ILE A 195 17.34 -0.19 -5.35
N ASN A 196 18.11 -0.77 -6.27
CA ASN A 196 19.42 -0.24 -6.64
C ASN A 196 19.30 1.14 -7.29
N LEU A 197 18.32 1.35 -8.18
CA LEU A 197 18.05 2.67 -8.78
C LEU A 197 17.69 3.71 -7.73
N ALA A 198 16.85 3.35 -6.73
CA ALA A 198 16.48 4.26 -5.66
C ALA A 198 17.69 4.73 -4.86
N LYS A 199 18.60 3.80 -4.53
CA LYS A 199 19.82 4.09 -3.77
C LYS A 199 20.88 4.85 -4.59
N GLU A 200 21.03 4.50 -5.88
CA GLU A 200 22.01 5.14 -6.78
C GLU A 200 21.63 6.59 -7.11
N TYR A 201 20.33 6.85 -7.33
CA TYR A 201 19.85 8.17 -7.76
C TYR A 201 19.15 8.96 -6.65
N ASP A 202 19.24 8.50 -5.42
CA ASP A 202 18.72 9.16 -4.21
C ASP A 202 17.27 9.62 -4.35
N PHE A 203 16.35 8.65 -4.58
CA PHE A 203 14.92 8.90 -4.55
C PHE A 203 14.19 7.90 -3.64
N ILE A 204 13.02 8.28 -3.14
CA ILE A 204 12.19 7.39 -2.34
C ILE A 204 11.51 6.36 -3.25
N LEU A 205 11.77 5.07 -3.01
CA LEU A 205 11.02 3.97 -3.61
C LEU A 205 9.87 3.57 -2.66
N ALA A 206 8.66 3.96 -3.02
CA ALA A 206 7.43 3.68 -2.29
C ALA A 206 6.77 2.41 -2.85
N ILE A 207 6.81 1.29 -2.12
CA ILE A 207 6.25 0.01 -2.55
C ILE A 207 4.96 -0.28 -1.79
N ASP A 208 3.83 -0.22 -2.50
CA ASP A 208 2.52 -0.55 -1.97
C ASP A 208 2.29 -2.07 -2.02
N GLU A 209 2.44 -2.72 -0.87
CA GLU A 209 2.25 -4.16 -0.67
C GLU A 209 0.91 -4.49 -0.02
N CYS A 210 -0.13 -3.67 -0.21
CA CYS A 210 -1.43 -3.91 0.44
C CYS A 210 -2.11 -5.22 -0.01
N TYR A 211 -1.66 -5.84 -1.10
CA TYR A 211 -2.14 -7.13 -1.63
C TYR A 211 -1.18 -8.29 -1.41
N ILE A 212 -0.03 -8.09 -0.77
CA ILE A 212 1.05 -9.09 -0.64
C ILE A 212 0.63 -10.40 0.03
N ASP A 213 -0.42 -10.35 0.85
CA ASP A 213 -0.96 -11.50 1.58
C ASP A 213 -2.20 -12.10 0.92
N ILE A 214 -2.59 -11.65 -0.28
CA ILE A 214 -3.65 -12.27 -1.09
C ILE A 214 -2.97 -13.04 -2.23
N TYR A 215 -2.95 -14.37 -2.12
CA TYR A 215 -2.23 -15.25 -3.04
C TYR A 215 -2.97 -16.57 -3.26
N ARG A 216 -2.58 -17.30 -4.30
CA ARG A 216 -3.13 -18.64 -4.58
C ARG A 216 -2.57 -19.62 -3.57
N THR A 217 -3.46 -20.32 -2.85
CA THR A 217 -3.05 -21.26 -1.77
C THR A 217 -2.27 -22.46 -2.29
N SER A 218 -2.43 -22.80 -3.56
CA SER A 218 -1.65 -23.85 -4.26
C SER A 218 -0.28 -23.38 -4.79
N GLY A 219 0.03 -22.07 -4.65
CA GLY A 219 1.26 -21.48 -5.15
C GLY A 219 2.18 -20.94 -4.06
N SER A 220 3.28 -20.33 -4.48
CA SER A 220 4.17 -19.60 -3.58
C SER A 220 3.55 -18.26 -3.19
N LYS A 221 3.88 -17.78 -1.99
CA LYS A 221 3.55 -16.41 -1.59
C LYS A 221 4.27 -15.41 -2.52
N PRO A 222 3.65 -14.27 -2.84
CA PRO A 222 4.30 -13.21 -3.62
C PRO A 222 5.61 -12.77 -2.99
N ILE A 223 6.61 -12.46 -3.82
CA ILE A 223 7.87 -11.88 -3.37
C ILE A 223 7.62 -10.42 -2.98
N GLY A 224 8.12 -10.01 -1.81
CA GLY A 224 8.04 -8.64 -1.34
C GLY A 224 9.39 -7.91 -1.38
N CYS A 225 9.35 -6.61 -1.15
CA CYS A 225 10.56 -5.78 -1.13
C CYS A 225 11.57 -6.22 -0.07
N LEU A 226 11.09 -6.71 1.09
CA LEU A 226 11.98 -7.22 2.13
C LEU A 226 12.75 -8.46 1.67
N ASP A 227 12.15 -9.37 0.89
CA ASP A 227 12.86 -10.52 0.32
C ASP A 227 14.04 -10.08 -0.54
N ALA A 228 13.83 -9.03 -1.36
CA ALA A 228 14.88 -8.50 -2.22
C ALA A 228 15.99 -7.80 -1.41
N LEU A 229 15.64 -6.97 -0.43
CA LEU A 229 16.60 -6.30 0.45
C LEU A 229 17.47 -7.29 1.23
N ILE A 230 16.86 -8.34 1.79
CA ILE A 230 17.57 -9.42 2.50
C ILE A 230 18.52 -10.14 1.55
N LYS A 231 18.06 -10.51 0.35
CA LYS A 231 18.87 -11.21 -0.66
C LYS A 231 20.14 -10.44 -1.04
N ILE A 232 20.05 -9.11 -1.16
CA ILE A 232 21.21 -8.28 -1.53
C ILE A 232 21.93 -7.66 -0.33
N ASN A 233 21.55 -8.04 0.88
CA ASN A 233 22.10 -7.54 2.14
C ASN A 233 22.15 -5.99 2.20
N LYS A 234 21.02 -5.34 1.91
CA LYS A 234 20.85 -3.88 1.96
C LYS A 234 19.86 -3.49 3.05
N ASN A 235 20.03 -2.29 3.56
CA ASN A 235 19.14 -1.67 4.55
C ASN A 235 17.95 -0.97 3.86
N LEU A 236 17.08 -0.35 4.68
CA LEU A 236 15.86 0.34 4.26
C LEU A 236 16.08 1.78 3.75
N ASP A 237 17.32 2.26 3.62
CA ASP A 237 17.57 3.63 3.11
C ASP A 237 16.92 3.82 1.74
N ASN A 238 16.22 4.95 1.54
CA ASN A 238 15.44 5.29 0.36
C ASN A 238 14.20 4.42 0.09
N ILE A 239 13.87 3.45 0.94
CA ILE A 239 12.76 2.51 0.72
C ILE A 239 11.64 2.78 1.73
N VAL A 240 10.39 2.75 1.25
CA VAL A 240 9.18 2.77 2.11
C VAL A 240 8.21 1.70 1.63
N ILE A 241 7.88 0.77 2.49
CA ILE A 241 6.96 -0.36 2.25
C ILE A 241 5.66 -0.09 2.98
N PHE A 242 4.54 -0.25 2.28
CA PHE A 242 3.19 -0.02 2.82
C PHE A 242 2.46 -1.35 2.97
N ASN A 243 1.98 -1.65 4.18
CA ASN A 243 1.19 -2.84 4.47
C ASN A 243 -0.14 -2.47 5.11
N SER A 244 -1.22 -3.17 4.72
CA SER A 244 -2.58 -2.85 5.15
C SER A 244 -3.38 -4.09 5.52
N LEU A 245 -4.16 -3.98 6.60
CA LEU A 245 -5.14 -4.98 6.98
C LEU A 245 -6.42 -4.94 6.12
N SER A 246 -6.59 -3.89 5.31
CA SER A 246 -7.80 -3.69 4.49
C SER A 246 -8.12 -4.90 3.60
N LYS A 247 -7.10 -5.50 2.98
CA LYS A 247 -7.26 -6.64 2.07
C LYS A 247 -6.92 -7.96 2.75
N ARG A 248 -5.80 -8.02 3.47
CA ARG A 248 -5.35 -9.18 4.23
C ARG A 248 -6.42 -9.72 5.19
N SER A 249 -7.14 -8.83 5.87
CA SER A 249 -8.05 -9.17 6.97
C SER A 249 -9.52 -8.77 6.72
N ASN A 250 -9.87 -8.36 5.51
CA ASN A 250 -11.22 -7.93 5.14
C ASN A 250 -11.80 -6.81 6.02
N VAL A 251 -10.96 -5.88 6.47
CA VAL A 251 -11.34 -4.77 7.37
C VAL A 251 -10.98 -3.38 6.81
N PRO A 252 -11.41 -3.03 5.58
CA PRO A 252 -11.05 -1.73 5.00
C PRO A 252 -11.57 -0.56 5.83
N GLY A 253 -12.70 -0.72 6.53
CA GLY A 253 -13.29 0.27 7.42
C GLY A 253 -12.57 0.44 8.75
N LEU A 254 -11.76 -0.53 9.20
CA LEU A 254 -10.99 -0.44 10.45
C LEU A 254 -9.91 0.65 10.39
N ARG A 255 -9.44 0.98 9.20
CA ARG A 255 -8.38 1.97 8.97
C ARG A 255 -7.10 1.64 9.72
N ALA A 256 -6.51 0.48 9.45
CA ALA A 256 -5.28 0.01 10.09
C ALA A 256 -4.28 -0.58 9.09
N GLY A 257 -3.01 -0.26 9.31
CA GLY A 257 -1.85 -0.74 8.58
C GLY A 257 -0.58 -0.22 9.22
N PHE A 258 0.53 -0.41 8.53
CA PHE A 258 1.81 0.19 8.91
C PHE A 258 2.62 0.58 7.67
N ILE A 259 3.57 1.48 7.86
CA ILE A 259 4.68 1.67 6.94
C ILE A 259 5.97 1.27 7.62
N LEU A 260 6.86 0.71 6.82
CA LEU A 260 8.20 0.28 7.21
C LEU A 260 9.18 0.88 6.20
N GLY A 261 10.23 1.56 6.67
CA GLY A 261 11.12 2.18 5.69
C GLY A 261 12.28 2.97 6.26
N ASP A 262 12.84 3.81 5.41
CA ASP A 262 13.92 4.73 5.71
C ASP A 262 13.68 5.52 7.00
N GLU A 263 14.67 5.52 7.90
CA GLU A 263 14.58 6.15 9.22
C GLU A 263 14.22 7.64 9.13
N ASN A 264 14.77 8.37 8.16
CA ASN A 264 14.50 9.79 7.99
C ASN A 264 13.05 10.03 7.52
N VAL A 265 12.58 9.21 6.56
CA VAL A 265 11.18 9.29 6.08
C VAL A 265 10.21 8.95 7.20
N ILE A 266 10.47 7.88 7.98
CA ILE A 266 9.64 7.49 9.11
C ILE A 266 9.63 8.57 10.19
N SER A 267 10.77 9.17 10.49
CA SER A 267 10.88 10.28 11.46
C SER A 267 10.04 11.50 11.03
N LEU A 268 10.15 11.90 9.76
CA LEU A 268 9.34 13.00 9.22
C LEU A 268 7.85 12.66 9.19
N TYR A 269 7.50 11.40 8.87
CA TYR A 269 6.10 10.95 8.92
C TYR A 269 5.53 11.05 10.35
N LYS A 270 6.26 10.58 11.36
CA LYS A 270 5.88 10.72 12.77
C LYS A 270 5.71 12.20 13.18
N LEU A 271 6.56 13.08 12.66
CA LEU A 271 6.44 14.52 12.89
C LEU A 271 5.15 15.09 12.28
N LEU A 272 4.77 14.67 11.06
CA LEU A 272 3.49 15.06 10.46
C LEU A 272 2.30 14.55 11.27
N VAL A 273 2.35 13.31 11.75
CA VAL A 273 1.30 12.75 12.62
C VAL A 273 1.18 13.55 13.90
N SER A 274 2.29 13.94 14.51
CA SER A 274 2.29 14.73 15.76
C SER A 274 1.76 16.16 15.58
N ASN A 275 1.78 16.70 14.35
CA ASN A 275 1.42 18.11 14.09
C ASN A 275 0.12 18.30 13.31
N GLY A 276 -0.37 17.31 12.60
CA GLY A 276 -1.54 17.55 11.75
C GLY A 276 -2.20 16.35 11.11
N ALA A 277 -1.49 15.22 10.96
CA ALA A 277 -2.08 13.99 10.47
C ALA A 277 -2.69 13.15 11.61
N SER A 278 -3.53 12.19 11.29
CA SER A 278 -4.23 11.40 12.30
C SER A 278 -3.40 10.17 12.72
N PRO A 279 -3.10 10.00 14.02
CA PRO A 279 -2.55 8.75 14.53
C PRO A 279 -3.63 7.66 14.57
N VAL A 280 -3.20 6.40 14.58
CA VAL A 280 -4.12 5.26 14.71
C VAL A 280 -4.62 5.16 16.15
N PRO A 281 -5.94 5.15 16.41
CA PRO A 281 -6.50 5.04 17.76
C PRO A 281 -6.01 3.79 18.50
N ILE A 282 -5.78 3.88 19.82
CA ILE A 282 -5.26 2.78 20.64
C ILE A 282 -6.12 1.51 20.54
N PRO A 283 -7.47 1.57 20.61
CA PRO A 283 -8.31 0.38 20.40
C PRO A 283 -8.08 -0.28 19.06
N ILE A 284 -7.93 0.53 18.00
CA ILE A 284 -7.66 0.02 16.64
C ILE A 284 -6.27 -0.63 16.57
N GLN A 285 -5.26 -0.08 17.22
CA GLN A 285 -3.93 -0.70 17.28
C GLN A 285 -3.96 -2.06 17.99
N ASN A 286 -4.75 -2.23 19.06
CA ASN A 286 -4.93 -3.52 19.75
C ASN A 286 -5.61 -4.55 18.85
N ILE A 287 -6.68 -4.16 18.16
CA ILE A 287 -7.38 -5.03 17.20
C ILE A 287 -6.44 -5.40 16.03
N ALA A 288 -5.71 -4.44 15.50
CA ALA A 288 -4.72 -4.66 14.45
C ALA A 288 -3.64 -5.67 14.89
N ALA A 289 -3.17 -5.59 16.13
CA ALA A 289 -2.21 -6.55 16.68
C ALA A 289 -2.75 -7.99 16.67
N SER A 290 -4.03 -8.19 17.00
CA SER A 290 -4.68 -9.49 16.95
C SER A 290 -4.78 -10.01 15.50
N LEU A 291 -5.07 -9.14 14.56
CA LEU A 291 -5.16 -9.49 13.14
C LEU A 291 -3.80 -9.85 12.54
N TYR A 292 -2.72 -9.14 12.89
CA TYR A 292 -1.37 -9.49 12.43
C TYR A 292 -0.84 -10.80 13.04
N LYS A 293 -1.27 -11.17 14.24
CA LYS A 293 -0.89 -12.44 14.89
C LYS A 293 -1.61 -13.65 14.31
N ASP A 294 -2.82 -13.47 13.79
CA ASP A 294 -3.65 -14.58 13.29
C ASP A 294 -3.42 -14.79 11.78
N GLU A 295 -2.84 -15.93 11.42
CA GLU A 295 -2.65 -16.34 10.04
C GLU A 295 -3.84 -17.13 9.48
N LYS A 296 -4.68 -17.71 10.38
CA LYS A 296 -5.77 -18.58 9.96
C LYS A 296 -6.81 -17.82 9.12
N HIS A 297 -7.25 -16.64 9.57
CA HIS A 297 -8.23 -15.87 8.82
C HIS A 297 -7.69 -15.38 7.46
N ASN A 298 -6.38 -15.11 7.38
CA ASN A 298 -5.75 -14.73 6.11
C ASN A 298 -5.75 -15.92 5.13
N TYR A 299 -5.41 -17.13 5.62
CA TYR A 299 -5.47 -18.33 4.80
C TYR A 299 -6.90 -18.65 4.33
N GLU A 300 -7.91 -18.50 5.21
CA GLU A 300 -9.32 -18.64 4.86
C GLU A 300 -9.76 -17.62 3.79
N THR A 301 -9.24 -16.38 3.86
CA THR A 301 -9.45 -15.34 2.84
C THR A 301 -8.85 -15.76 1.49
N CYS A 302 -7.62 -16.29 1.49
CA CYS A 302 -6.99 -16.81 0.27
C CYS A 302 -7.76 -17.98 -0.35
N LEU A 303 -8.25 -18.93 0.46
CA LEU A 303 -9.09 -20.04 -0.01
C LEU A 303 -10.38 -19.55 -0.66
N TYR A 304 -11.04 -18.56 -0.06
CA TYR A 304 -12.24 -17.96 -0.64
C TYR A 304 -11.99 -17.36 -2.02
N TYR A 305 -10.90 -16.61 -2.18
CA TYR A 305 -10.53 -16.05 -3.48
C TYR A 305 -10.10 -17.11 -4.48
N ASP A 306 -9.43 -18.19 -4.05
CA ASP A 306 -9.10 -19.32 -4.93
C ASP A 306 -10.34 -19.96 -5.52
N GLN A 307 -11.39 -20.14 -4.74
CA GLN A 307 -12.69 -20.66 -5.21
C GLN A 307 -13.31 -19.70 -6.23
N ASN A 308 -13.36 -18.41 -5.95
CA ASN A 308 -13.91 -17.41 -6.87
C ASN A 308 -13.13 -17.36 -8.19
N PHE A 309 -11.80 -17.43 -8.15
CA PHE A 309 -10.97 -17.48 -9.36
C PHE A 309 -11.24 -18.75 -10.19
N LYS A 310 -11.45 -19.88 -9.53
CA LYS A 310 -11.78 -21.13 -10.22
C LYS A 310 -13.12 -21.00 -10.96
N ILE A 311 -14.15 -20.53 -10.29
CA ILE A 311 -15.47 -20.30 -10.87
C ILE A 311 -15.40 -19.30 -12.04
N ALA A 312 -14.74 -18.16 -11.85
CA ALA A 312 -14.59 -17.16 -12.90
C ALA A 312 -13.86 -17.71 -14.13
N LYS A 313 -12.79 -18.50 -13.93
CA LYS A 313 -12.07 -19.16 -15.03
C LYS A 313 -12.93 -20.16 -15.81
N GLU A 314 -13.79 -20.91 -15.13
CA GLU A 314 -14.69 -21.86 -15.76
C GLU A 314 -15.75 -21.13 -16.60
N LEU A 315 -16.38 -20.08 -16.04
CA LEU A 315 -17.41 -19.30 -16.73
C LEU A 315 -16.86 -18.48 -17.91
N LEU A 316 -15.66 -17.91 -17.80
CA LEU A 316 -15.06 -17.08 -18.85
C LEU A 316 -14.37 -17.88 -19.96
N LYS A 317 -14.23 -19.20 -19.85
CA LYS A 317 -13.71 -20.06 -20.93
C LYS A 317 -14.76 -20.32 -22.03
N GLU A 318 -16.02 -20.15 -21.71
CA GLU A 318 -17.16 -20.38 -22.60
C GLU A 318 -17.61 -19.10 -23.33
N SER A 319 -16.97 -17.95 -23.03
CA SER A 319 -17.22 -16.65 -23.66
C SER A 319 -16.04 -16.24 -24.57
#